data_bca5ac4af895e08d432b0b52a0faa6c5
#
_entry.id   bca5ac4af895e08d432b0b52a0faa6c5
#
_cell.length_a   1.000
_cell.length_b   1.000
_cell.length_c   1.000
_cell.angle_alpha   90.00
_cell.angle_beta   90.00
_cell.angle_gamma   90.00
#
_symmetry.space_group_name_H-M   'P 1'
#
loop_
_entity.id
_entity.type
_entity.pdbx_description
1 polymer ?
#
loop_
_entity_poly.entity_id
_entity_poly.type
_entity_poly.pdbx_seq_one_letter_code
_entity_poly.pdbx_strand_id
1 'polypeptide(L)'
;MAGSSGKVALITGVTGQDGAHLAEFLLAKGYVVHGMKRRSSSFNTERIDHLIHDPHEQGVSFHLHYGDVTDATNIIRIVQETKPDEIYNLAAQSHVQVSFETPEYTANADGLGTLRLLESIRILSREQKTRFYQASTSELFGKAQEIPQKETTPFYPRSPYAAAKLYAHWITVNYREAYGMHASNGILFNHESPIRGETFVTRKITRAVASIDCGLQQKLFLGNLDARRDWGDARDFVEGMWLILQQDQPDDYVLATGEAHSVREFVEKAFAHVGRTIVWRGSGVEEKGLDKSTGETLVEVDPRYFRPTEVDFLLGDSSKARAKLGWRHRTSFDALVSDMVKADMAAVLDERERRNRHA
;
A
#
# COMPACT_ATOMS: atom_id res chain seq x y z
N MET A 1 17.10 16.20 20.53
CA MET A 1 15.78 15.94 21.15
C MET A 1 14.76 16.53 20.22
N ALA A 2 14.08 15.70 19.41
CA ALA A 2 12.92 16.15 18.62
C ALA A 2 11.82 16.50 19.64
N GLY A 3 11.38 17.77 19.64
CA GLY A 3 10.28 18.19 20.49
C GLY A 3 9.05 17.35 20.19
N SER A 4 8.41 16.78 21.22
CA SER A 4 7.11 16.12 21.11
C SER A 4 6.14 17.07 20.39
N SER A 5 5.60 16.65 19.26
CA SER A 5 4.64 17.49 18.52
C SER A 5 3.32 17.64 19.27
N GLY A 6 3.03 16.72 20.18
CA GLY A 6 1.75 16.64 20.90
C GLY A 6 0.55 16.40 20.00
N LYS A 7 0.73 16.28 18.67
CA LYS A 7 -0.35 16.06 17.70
C LYS A 7 -0.93 14.65 17.81
N VAL A 8 -2.21 14.54 17.55
CA VAL A 8 -2.96 13.28 17.52
C VAL A 8 -3.25 12.88 16.09
N ALA A 9 -2.85 11.67 15.70
CA ALA A 9 -3.15 11.10 14.40
C ALA A 9 -4.08 9.88 14.51
N LEU A 10 -5.09 9.80 13.65
CA LEU A 10 -5.93 8.62 13.46
C LEU A 10 -5.57 7.96 12.12
N ILE A 11 -5.15 6.68 12.16
CA ILE A 11 -4.83 5.89 10.99
C ILE A 11 -5.89 4.81 10.81
N THR A 12 -6.66 4.85 9.74
CA THR A 12 -7.51 3.72 9.34
C THR A 12 -6.66 2.70 8.58
N GLY A 13 -6.94 1.40 8.75
CA GLY A 13 -6.14 0.36 8.08
C GLY A 13 -4.72 0.23 8.64
N VAL A 14 -4.53 0.54 9.93
CA VAL A 14 -3.22 0.53 10.60
C VAL A 14 -2.49 -0.81 10.56
N THR A 15 -3.21 -1.92 10.36
CA THR A 15 -2.64 -3.28 10.24
C THR A 15 -2.13 -3.61 8.83
N GLY A 16 -2.33 -2.72 7.87
CA GLY A 16 -1.76 -2.83 6.52
C GLY A 16 -0.28 -2.42 6.49
N GLN A 17 0.39 -2.64 5.35
CA GLN A 17 1.78 -2.24 5.15
C GLN A 17 2.00 -0.75 5.46
N ASP A 18 1.25 0.11 4.78
CA ASP A 18 1.42 1.55 4.89
C ASP A 18 1.00 2.07 6.26
N GLY A 19 -0.07 1.49 6.83
CA GLY A 19 -0.53 1.84 8.16
C GLY A 19 0.49 1.54 9.25
N ALA A 20 1.18 0.40 9.15
CA ALA A 20 2.23 0.02 10.09
C ALA A 20 3.45 0.96 9.99
N HIS A 21 3.99 1.16 8.77
CA HIS A 21 5.10 2.08 8.56
C HIS A 21 4.77 3.52 8.94
N LEU A 22 3.54 3.99 8.65
CA LEU A 22 3.11 5.33 9.03
C LEU A 22 2.98 5.47 10.55
N ALA A 23 2.48 4.44 11.24
CA ALA A 23 2.40 4.46 12.69
C ALA A 23 3.79 4.59 13.32
N GLU A 24 4.77 3.78 12.90
CA GLU A 24 6.17 3.88 13.33
C GLU A 24 6.75 5.28 13.06
N PHE A 25 6.54 5.79 11.85
CA PHE A 25 7.04 7.10 11.43
C PHE A 25 6.46 8.24 12.27
N LEU A 26 5.16 8.23 12.56
CA LEU A 26 4.51 9.27 13.36
C LEU A 26 4.89 9.17 14.83
N LEU A 27 4.98 7.97 15.39
CA LEU A 27 5.47 7.76 16.76
C LEU A 27 6.89 8.28 16.93
N ALA A 28 7.79 8.03 15.97
CA ALA A 28 9.14 8.57 15.99
C ALA A 28 9.19 10.12 15.92
N LYS A 29 8.11 10.74 15.38
CA LYS A 29 7.93 12.21 15.37
C LYS A 29 7.26 12.76 16.64
N GLY A 30 6.92 11.91 17.61
CA GLY A 30 6.29 12.30 18.88
C GLY A 30 4.78 12.55 18.78
N TYR A 31 4.10 11.94 17.81
CA TYR A 31 2.64 11.91 17.75
C TYR A 31 2.06 10.91 18.77
N VAL A 32 0.85 11.18 19.20
CA VAL A 32 -0.05 10.15 19.74
C VAL A 32 -0.81 9.55 18.57
N VAL A 33 -0.66 8.24 18.37
CA VAL A 33 -1.22 7.52 17.22
C VAL A 33 -2.37 6.63 17.65
N HIS A 34 -3.54 6.87 17.07
CA HIS A 34 -4.71 6.01 17.19
C HIS A 34 -4.86 5.19 15.92
N GLY A 35 -4.75 3.86 16.03
CA GLY A 35 -4.92 2.94 14.92
C GLY A 35 -6.31 2.32 14.89
N MET A 36 -7.01 2.37 13.77
CA MET A 36 -8.27 1.66 13.59
C MET A 36 -8.06 0.34 12.86
N LYS A 37 -8.49 -0.78 13.46
CA LYS A 37 -8.44 -2.12 12.90
C LYS A 37 -9.81 -2.80 12.92
N ARG A 38 -10.08 -3.63 11.92
CA ARG A 38 -11.30 -4.45 11.92
C ARG A 38 -11.23 -5.59 12.93
N ARG A 39 -12.39 -5.98 13.47
CA ARG A 39 -12.50 -7.23 14.22
C ARG A 39 -12.37 -8.40 13.26
N SER A 40 -11.44 -9.30 13.53
CA SER A 40 -11.23 -10.53 12.78
C SER A 40 -11.19 -11.73 13.73
N SER A 41 -11.57 -12.90 13.25
CA SER A 41 -11.44 -14.16 14.00
C SER A 41 -9.99 -14.62 14.12
N SER A 42 -9.18 -14.35 13.11
CA SER A 42 -7.73 -14.56 13.12
C SER A 42 -7.00 -13.31 13.58
N PHE A 43 -5.82 -13.48 14.14
CA PHE A 43 -4.92 -12.37 14.44
C PHE A 43 -4.51 -11.67 13.13
N ASN A 44 -4.52 -10.34 13.14
CA ASN A 44 -4.19 -9.52 11.97
C ASN A 44 -3.31 -8.30 12.36
N THR A 45 -2.58 -8.40 13.45
CA THR A 45 -1.78 -7.32 14.02
C THR A 45 -0.27 -7.52 13.90
N GLU A 46 0.19 -8.62 13.31
CA GLU A 46 1.61 -9.00 13.22
C GLU A 46 2.55 -7.85 12.81
N ARG A 47 2.09 -6.95 11.91
CA ARG A 47 2.88 -5.80 11.46
C ARG A 47 3.05 -4.70 12.48
N ILE A 48 2.22 -4.69 13.53
CA ILE A 48 2.16 -3.64 14.55
C ILE A 48 2.26 -4.19 15.98
N ASP A 49 2.44 -5.52 16.17
CA ASP A 49 2.50 -6.13 17.52
C ASP A 49 3.60 -5.50 18.38
N HIS A 50 4.72 -5.14 17.78
CA HIS A 50 5.85 -4.47 18.45
C HIS A 50 5.54 -3.03 18.91
N LEU A 51 4.44 -2.42 18.45
CA LEU A 51 3.97 -1.10 18.86
C LEU A 51 2.92 -1.18 19.98
N ILE A 52 2.39 -2.38 20.25
CA ILE A 52 1.32 -2.58 21.24
C ILE A 52 1.92 -2.73 22.62
N HIS A 53 1.56 -1.82 23.52
CA HIS A 53 1.93 -1.84 24.92
C HIS A 53 0.70 -2.07 25.78
N ASP A 54 0.92 -2.49 27.05
CA ASP A 54 -0.16 -2.59 28.01
C ASP A 54 -0.78 -1.19 28.23
N PRO A 55 -2.11 -1.03 28.05
CA PRO A 55 -2.78 0.26 28.23
C PRO A 55 -2.66 0.84 29.64
N HIS A 56 -2.23 0.04 30.63
CA HIS A 56 -1.97 0.50 31.99
C HIS A 56 -0.57 1.11 32.17
N GLU A 57 0.32 0.97 31.18
CA GLU A 57 1.62 1.62 31.22
C GLU A 57 1.50 3.14 30.98
N GLN A 58 2.31 3.91 31.72
CA GLN A 58 2.35 5.37 31.54
C GLN A 58 3.13 5.73 30.27
N GLY A 59 2.63 6.73 29.55
CA GLY A 59 3.33 7.28 28.37
C GLY A 59 3.11 6.50 27.08
N VAL A 60 2.12 5.60 27.03
CA VAL A 60 1.73 4.91 25.81
C VAL A 60 1.24 5.93 24.79
N SER A 61 1.86 5.95 23.62
CA SER A 61 1.53 6.85 22.51
C SER A 61 0.86 6.14 21.32
N PHE A 62 0.66 4.81 21.41
CA PHE A 62 -0.02 4.02 20.40
C PHE A 62 -1.26 3.33 20.96
N HIS A 63 -2.43 3.64 20.38
CA HIS A 63 -3.72 3.12 20.86
C HIS A 63 -4.50 2.45 19.72
N LEU A 64 -5.06 1.26 19.96
CA LEU A 64 -5.85 0.53 18.98
C LEU A 64 -7.35 0.65 19.26
N HIS A 65 -8.12 0.88 18.20
CA HIS A 65 -9.57 0.90 18.20
C HIS A 65 -10.14 -0.16 17.25
N TYR A 66 -11.16 -0.88 17.71
CA TYR A 66 -11.96 -1.70 16.80
C TYR A 66 -12.92 -0.81 16.02
N GLY A 67 -12.81 -0.85 14.68
CA GLY A 67 -13.64 -0.07 13.80
C GLY A 67 -13.63 -0.60 12.37
N ASP A 68 -14.68 -0.29 11.64
CA ASP A 68 -14.82 -0.61 10.22
C ASP A 68 -15.28 0.64 9.47
N VAL A 69 -14.67 0.96 8.33
CA VAL A 69 -15.06 2.11 7.51
C VAL A 69 -16.45 1.95 6.88
N THR A 70 -17.04 0.77 6.99
CA THR A 70 -18.44 0.52 6.60
C THR A 70 -19.45 0.87 7.70
N ASP A 71 -19.01 1.18 8.93
CA ASP A 71 -19.85 1.55 10.09
C ASP A 71 -19.69 3.03 10.45
N ALA A 72 -20.65 3.86 10.00
CA ALA A 72 -20.62 5.29 10.22
C ALA A 72 -20.69 5.69 11.71
N THR A 73 -21.48 5.00 12.51
CA THR A 73 -21.65 5.31 13.93
C THR A 73 -20.39 5.03 14.74
N ASN A 74 -19.71 3.93 14.39
CA ASN A 74 -18.42 3.59 14.99
C ASN A 74 -17.33 4.60 14.62
N ILE A 75 -17.26 5.04 13.36
CA ILE A 75 -16.32 6.09 12.91
C ILE A 75 -16.54 7.39 13.69
N ILE A 76 -17.81 7.86 13.77
CA ILE A 76 -18.14 9.09 14.50
C ILE A 76 -17.69 9.01 15.95
N ARG A 77 -17.96 7.87 16.63
CA ARG A 77 -17.52 7.64 18.00
C ARG A 77 -15.99 7.72 18.13
N ILE A 78 -15.22 7.03 17.26
CA ILE A 78 -13.76 7.04 17.31
C ILE A 78 -13.21 8.46 17.10
N VAL A 79 -13.70 9.19 16.10
CA VAL A 79 -13.26 10.57 15.82
C VAL A 79 -13.63 11.51 16.97
N GLN A 80 -14.80 11.32 17.60
CA GLN A 80 -15.23 12.09 18.76
C GLN A 80 -14.35 11.85 20.00
N GLU A 81 -14.00 10.60 20.25
CA GLU A 81 -13.15 10.20 21.39
C GLU A 81 -11.70 10.66 21.20
N THR A 82 -11.13 10.45 20.01
CA THR A 82 -9.72 10.71 19.74
C THR A 82 -9.41 12.16 19.38
N LYS A 83 -10.38 12.89 18.84
CA LYS A 83 -10.25 14.29 18.41
C LYS A 83 -8.97 14.54 17.59
N PRO A 84 -8.72 13.80 16.51
CA PRO A 84 -7.43 13.82 15.82
C PRO A 84 -7.16 15.17 15.15
N ASP A 85 -5.90 15.57 15.15
CA ASP A 85 -5.40 16.70 14.35
C ASP A 85 -5.25 16.29 12.87
N GLU A 86 -4.91 15.00 12.66
CA GLU A 86 -4.67 14.41 11.34
C GLU A 86 -5.36 13.06 11.23
N ILE A 87 -6.09 12.84 10.13
CA ILE A 87 -6.67 11.53 9.78
C ILE A 87 -6.01 11.03 8.50
N TYR A 88 -5.43 9.84 8.54
CA TYR A 88 -4.87 9.12 7.41
C TYR A 88 -5.78 7.96 7.03
N ASN A 89 -6.53 8.11 5.94
CA ASN A 89 -7.43 7.08 5.46
C ASN A 89 -6.71 6.11 4.52
N LEU A 90 -6.21 5.02 5.11
CA LEU A 90 -5.50 3.94 4.40
C LEU A 90 -6.32 2.65 4.32
N ALA A 91 -7.46 2.59 5.01
CA ALA A 91 -8.34 1.42 4.99
C ALA A 91 -8.96 1.22 3.60
N ALA A 92 -8.78 0.05 3.03
CA ALA A 92 -9.33 -0.31 1.74
C ALA A 92 -9.40 -1.85 1.57
N GLN A 93 -10.27 -2.31 0.67
CA GLN A 93 -10.12 -3.57 -0.03
C GLN A 93 -9.17 -3.31 -1.22
N SER A 94 -7.86 -3.45 -1.02
CA SER A 94 -6.84 -2.97 -1.96
C SER A 94 -6.40 -4.00 -3.01
N HIS A 95 -6.91 -5.23 -2.96
CA HIS A 95 -6.55 -6.26 -3.93
C HIS A 95 -7.41 -6.15 -5.18
N VAL A 96 -6.82 -5.66 -6.28
CA VAL A 96 -7.54 -5.35 -7.54
C VAL A 96 -8.31 -6.55 -8.08
N GLN A 97 -7.68 -7.75 -8.12
CA GLN A 97 -8.38 -8.96 -8.60
C GLN A 97 -9.61 -9.29 -7.76
N VAL A 98 -9.50 -9.23 -6.43
CA VAL A 98 -10.61 -9.51 -5.51
C VAL A 98 -11.76 -8.51 -5.70
N SER A 99 -11.49 -7.28 -6.16
CA SER A 99 -12.55 -6.31 -6.41
C SER A 99 -13.54 -6.73 -7.51
N PHE A 100 -13.13 -7.60 -8.44
CA PHE A 100 -14.03 -8.18 -9.44
C PHE A 100 -14.96 -9.25 -8.84
N GLU A 101 -14.53 -9.89 -7.74
CA GLU A 101 -15.32 -10.91 -7.03
C GLU A 101 -16.23 -10.27 -5.98
N THR A 102 -15.81 -9.15 -5.38
CA THR A 102 -16.52 -8.45 -4.30
C THR A 102 -16.71 -6.95 -4.59
N PRO A 103 -17.36 -6.58 -5.73
CA PRO A 103 -17.42 -5.18 -6.16
C PRO A 103 -18.25 -4.29 -5.22
N GLU A 104 -19.32 -4.80 -4.64
CA GLU A 104 -20.16 -4.06 -3.70
C GLU A 104 -19.42 -3.75 -2.40
N TYR A 105 -18.77 -4.75 -1.82
CA TYR A 105 -17.95 -4.53 -0.62
C TYR A 105 -16.83 -3.54 -0.88
N THR A 106 -16.16 -3.65 -2.02
CA THR A 106 -15.09 -2.73 -2.44
C THR A 106 -15.62 -1.29 -2.56
N ALA A 107 -16.77 -1.09 -3.20
CA ALA A 107 -17.40 0.24 -3.30
C ALA A 107 -17.79 0.79 -1.92
N ASN A 108 -18.36 -0.04 -1.06
CA ASN A 108 -18.77 0.35 0.28
C ASN A 108 -17.59 0.70 1.20
N ALA A 109 -16.52 -0.07 1.17
CA ALA A 109 -15.33 0.18 1.99
C ALA A 109 -14.51 1.34 1.45
N ASP A 110 -14.13 1.31 0.18
CA ASP A 110 -13.15 2.21 -0.40
C ASP A 110 -13.76 3.58 -0.78
N GLY A 111 -14.97 3.56 -1.36
CA GLY A 111 -15.68 4.77 -1.75
C GLY A 111 -16.48 5.38 -0.60
N LEU A 112 -17.52 4.70 -0.14
CA LEU A 112 -18.40 5.22 0.91
C LEU A 112 -17.71 5.31 2.27
N GLY A 113 -16.71 4.49 2.55
CA GLY A 113 -15.90 4.60 3.76
C GLY A 113 -15.20 5.96 3.86
N THR A 114 -14.67 6.46 2.74
CA THR A 114 -14.07 7.81 2.66
C THR A 114 -15.11 8.89 2.96
N LEU A 115 -16.31 8.81 2.36
CA LEU A 115 -17.41 9.74 2.65
C LEU A 115 -17.78 9.74 4.13
N ARG A 116 -17.88 8.57 4.78
CA ARG A 116 -18.22 8.48 6.22
C ARG A 116 -17.18 9.16 7.11
N LEU A 117 -15.90 9.04 6.79
CA LEU A 117 -14.85 9.75 7.53
C LEU A 117 -14.94 11.27 7.35
N LEU A 118 -15.14 11.76 6.13
CA LEU A 118 -15.33 13.19 5.85
C LEU A 118 -16.58 13.73 6.56
N GLU A 119 -17.71 13.00 6.50
CA GLU A 119 -18.92 13.36 7.23
C GLU A 119 -18.73 13.35 8.75
N SER A 120 -17.93 12.43 9.30
CA SER A 120 -17.64 12.43 10.73
C SER A 120 -16.92 13.70 11.18
N ILE A 121 -16.00 14.20 10.37
CA ILE A 121 -15.30 15.47 10.61
C ILE A 121 -16.33 16.63 10.60
N ARG A 122 -17.21 16.66 9.61
CA ARG A 122 -18.24 17.70 9.45
C ARG A 122 -19.29 17.67 10.57
N ILE A 123 -19.86 16.49 10.86
CA ILE A 123 -20.87 16.32 11.93
C ILE A 123 -20.32 16.74 13.29
N LEU A 124 -19.04 16.52 13.55
CA LEU A 124 -18.37 16.89 14.80
C LEU A 124 -17.80 18.32 14.79
N SER A 125 -18.08 19.13 13.77
CA SER A 125 -17.60 20.51 13.60
C SER A 125 -16.08 20.62 13.76
N ARG A 126 -15.36 19.74 13.06
CA ARG A 126 -13.89 19.66 13.11
C ARG A 126 -13.22 20.10 11.80
N GLU A 127 -13.96 20.65 10.85
CA GLU A 127 -13.50 20.99 9.49
C GLU A 127 -12.23 21.86 9.48
N GLN A 128 -12.13 22.78 10.45
CA GLN A 128 -10.98 23.69 10.59
C GLN A 128 -9.90 23.18 11.57
N LYS A 129 -10.09 21.99 12.15
CA LYS A 129 -9.20 21.43 13.19
C LYS A 129 -8.52 20.14 12.79
N THR A 130 -9.13 19.36 11.90
CA THR A 130 -8.66 18.05 11.48
C THR A 130 -8.24 18.09 10.02
N ARG A 131 -7.00 17.78 9.74
CA ARG A 131 -6.47 17.56 8.37
C ARG A 131 -6.76 16.14 7.93
N PHE A 132 -7.21 15.97 6.71
CA PHE A 132 -7.60 14.67 6.17
C PHE A 132 -6.74 14.28 4.96
N TYR A 133 -6.12 13.12 5.04
CA TYR A 133 -5.38 12.48 3.95
C TYR A 133 -6.16 11.30 3.39
N GLN A 134 -6.38 11.28 2.09
CA GLN A 134 -6.95 10.16 1.36
C GLN A 134 -5.84 9.43 0.59
N ALA A 135 -5.65 8.14 0.87
CA ALA A 135 -4.85 7.28 0.01
C ALA A 135 -5.60 7.04 -1.30
N SER A 136 -5.23 7.79 -2.32
CA SER A 136 -5.64 7.57 -3.70
C SER A 136 -4.67 6.59 -4.38
N THR A 137 -4.77 6.35 -5.67
CA THR A 137 -4.01 5.28 -6.34
C THR A 137 -3.72 5.60 -7.80
N SER A 138 -2.59 5.14 -8.32
CA SER A 138 -2.27 5.17 -9.75
C SER A 138 -3.25 4.35 -10.62
N GLU A 139 -3.99 3.41 -10.03
CA GLU A 139 -5.03 2.63 -10.72
C GLU A 139 -6.19 3.52 -11.24
N LEU A 140 -6.34 4.76 -10.74
CA LEU A 140 -7.25 5.76 -11.30
C LEU A 140 -6.96 6.06 -12.77
N PHE A 141 -5.68 6.09 -13.14
CA PHE A 141 -5.25 6.34 -14.52
C PHE A 141 -5.62 5.19 -15.45
N GLY A 142 -5.59 3.95 -14.97
CA GLY A 142 -6.08 2.75 -15.63
C GLY A 142 -5.60 2.60 -17.07
N LYS A 143 -6.48 2.88 -18.05
CA LYS A 143 -6.09 3.03 -19.46
C LYS A 143 -5.46 4.41 -19.63
N ALA A 144 -4.17 4.52 -19.30
CA ALA A 144 -3.45 5.78 -19.25
C ALA A 144 -3.64 6.62 -20.52
N GLN A 145 -4.07 7.88 -20.36
CA GLN A 145 -4.29 8.82 -21.46
C GLN A 145 -3.04 9.66 -21.76
N GLU A 146 -2.08 9.66 -20.86
CA GLU A 146 -0.83 10.40 -20.91
C GLU A 146 0.28 9.62 -20.20
N ILE A 147 1.51 9.73 -20.65
CA ILE A 147 2.70 9.10 -20.04
C ILE A 147 3.83 10.12 -19.99
N PRO A 148 4.46 10.38 -18.83
CA PRO A 148 4.08 9.89 -17.49
C PRO A 148 2.78 10.52 -16.98
N GLN A 149 2.12 9.84 -16.01
CA GLN A 149 0.90 10.33 -15.38
C GLN A 149 1.22 11.35 -14.28
N LYS A 150 0.48 12.44 -14.25
CA LYS A 150 0.55 13.53 -13.27
C LYS A 150 -0.84 13.89 -12.74
N GLU A 151 -0.94 14.83 -11.82
CA GLU A 151 -2.17 15.22 -11.17
C GLU A 151 -3.29 15.71 -12.14
N THR A 152 -2.90 16.22 -13.32
CA THR A 152 -3.83 16.71 -14.36
C THR A 152 -4.17 15.69 -15.42
N THR A 153 -3.55 14.50 -15.40
CA THR A 153 -3.83 13.43 -16.35
C THR A 153 -5.24 12.90 -16.16
N PRO A 154 -6.07 12.80 -17.21
CA PRO A 154 -7.43 12.28 -17.09
C PRO A 154 -7.45 10.84 -16.56
N PHE A 155 -8.37 10.57 -15.64
CA PHE A 155 -8.58 9.24 -15.08
C PHE A 155 -9.43 8.36 -16.02
N TYR A 156 -9.06 7.07 -16.11
CA TYR A 156 -9.81 6.06 -16.86
C TYR A 156 -9.74 4.70 -16.12
N PRO A 157 -10.47 4.53 -15.01
CA PRO A 157 -10.36 3.34 -14.16
C PRO A 157 -10.70 2.04 -14.89
N ARG A 158 -10.00 0.95 -14.54
CA ARG A 158 -10.11 -0.35 -15.21
C ARG A 158 -10.50 -1.49 -14.26
N SER A 159 -10.98 -1.18 -13.05
CA SER A 159 -11.43 -2.16 -12.08
C SER A 159 -12.48 -1.58 -11.13
N PRO A 160 -13.30 -2.42 -10.47
CA PRO A 160 -14.19 -1.94 -9.41
C PRO A 160 -13.43 -1.23 -8.27
N TYR A 161 -12.23 -1.69 -7.93
CA TYR A 161 -11.34 -1.01 -6.99
C TYR A 161 -11.01 0.42 -7.46
N ALA A 162 -10.55 0.56 -8.69
CA ALA A 162 -10.19 1.88 -9.24
C ALA A 162 -11.40 2.81 -9.32
N ALA A 163 -12.59 2.30 -9.67
CA ALA A 163 -13.83 3.07 -9.68
C ALA A 163 -14.24 3.56 -8.27
N ALA A 164 -14.12 2.70 -7.26
CA ALA A 164 -14.37 3.06 -5.87
C ALA A 164 -13.37 4.11 -5.35
N LYS A 165 -12.09 3.96 -5.67
CA LYS A 165 -11.05 4.93 -5.36
C LYS A 165 -11.21 6.25 -6.12
N LEU A 166 -11.76 6.23 -7.32
CA LEU A 166 -12.10 7.45 -8.07
C LEU A 166 -13.20 8.26 -7.35
N TYR A 167 -14.24 7.58 -6.86
CA TYR A 167 -15.23 8.23 -6.00
C TYR A 167 -14.56 8.84 -4.76
N ALA A 168 -13.72 8.07 -4.04
CA ALA A 168 -13.01 8.53 -2.86
C ALA A 168 -12.13 9.76 -3.14
N HIS A 169 -11.44 9.78 -4.26
CA HIS A 169 -10.64 10.92 -4.71
C HIS A 169 -11.50 12.17 -4.89
N TRP A 170 -12.56 12.08 -5.69
CA TRP A 170 -13.39 13.22 -6.02
C TRP A 170 -14.25 13.71 -4.86
N ILE A 171 -14.71 12.83 -3.97
CA ILE A 171 -15.45 13.29 -2.79
C ILE A 171 -14.51 14.02 -1.81
N THR A 172 -13.23 13.65 -1.74
CA THR A 172 -12.23 14.39 -0.96
C THR A 172 -12.01 15.78 -1.52
N VAL A 173 -11.86 15.92 -2.84
CA VAL A 173 -11.79 17.24 -3.53
C VAL A 173 -13.05 18.06 -3.27
N ASN A 174 -14.22 17.45 -3.43
CA ASN A 174 -15.50 18.12 -3.20
C ASN A 174 -15.62 18.67 -1.78
N TYR A 175 -15.25 17.90 -0.74
CA TYR A 175 -15.29 18.35 0.64
C TYR A 175 -14.28 19.46 0.96
N ARG A 176 -13.12 19.41 0.33
CA ARG A 176 -12.14 20.51 0.37
C ARG A 176 -12.74 21.80 -0.16
N GLU A 177 -13.37 21.76 -1.33
CA GLU A 177 -13.91 22.95 -2.00
C GLU A 177 -15.21 23.45 -1.40
N ALA A 178 -16.14 22.55 -1.06
CA ALA A 178 -17.46 22.91 -0.56
C ALA A 178 -17.47 23.36 0.91
N TYR A 179 -16.61 22.75 1.75
CA TYR A 179 -16.62 22.98 3.20
C TYR A 179 -15.34 23.60 3.73
N GLY A 180 -14.36 23.91 2.88
CA GLY A 180 -13.08 24.49 3.28
C GLY A 180 -12.25 23.54 4.15
N MET A 181 -12.45 22.23 4.03
CA MET A 181 -11.69 21.25 4.76
C MET A 181 -10.24 21.16 4.27
N HIS A 182 -9.29 21.01 5.18
CA HIS A 182 -7.93 20.64 4.79
C HIS A 182 -7.90 19.14 4.42
N ALA A 183 -8.34 18.81 3.20
CA ALA A 183 -8.46 17.47 2.69
C ALA A 183 -7.62 17.30 1.42
N SER A 184 -6.71 16.32 1.41
CA SER A 184 -5.72 16.11 0.35
C SER A 184 -5.69 14.67 -0.10
N ASN A 185 -5.44 14.45 -1.40
CA ASN A 185 -5.19 13.11 -1.94
C ASN A 185 -3.70 12.89 -2.23
N GLY A 186 -3.20 11.72 -1.85
CA GLY A 186 -1.95 11.20 -2.39
C GLY A 186 -2.24 10.19 -3.49
N ILE A 187 -1.93 10.50 -4.75
CA ILE A 187 -2.07 9.57 -5.87
C ILE A 187 -0.82 8.69 -5.88
N LEU A 188 -0.92 7.55 -5.19
CA LEU A 188 0.22 6.70 -4.93
C LEU A 188 0.42 5.71 -6.06
N PHE A 189 1.63 5.64 -6.60
CA PHE A 189 2.08 4.55 -7.45
C PHE A 189 2.41 3.33 -6.60
N ASN A 190 2.72 2.20 -7.23
CA ASN A 190 2.94 0.97 -6.51
C ASN A 190 4.11 1.13 -5.52
N HIS A 191 3.90 0.74 -4.29
CA HIS A 191 4.94 0.83 -3.26
C HIS A 191 4.91 -0.41 -2.37
N GLU A 192 6.08 -0.93 -2.14
CA GLU A 192 6.31 -2.25 -1.61
C GLU A 192 7.24 -2.19 -0.40
N SER A 193 7.25 -3.24 0.38
CA SER A 193 8.21 -3.43 1.47
C SER A 193 8.29 -4.90 1.90
N PRO A 194 9.21 -5.27 2.78
CA PRO A 194 9.26 -6.61 3.38
C PRO A 194 7.97 -7.07 4.07
N ILE A 195 7.09 -6.15 4.47
CA ILE A 195 5.81 -6.45 5.11
C ILE A 195 4.60 -6.30 4.17
N ARG A 196 4.82 -6.24 2.84
CA ARG A 196 3.74 -6.26 1.85
C ARG A 196 2.85 -7.48 2.05
N GLY A 197 1.57 -7.40 1.70
CA GLY A 197 0.68 -8.58 1.69
C GLY A 197 1.16 -9.66 0.72
N GLU A 198 1.19 -10.92 1.15
CA GLU A 198 1.80 -12.05 0.40
C GLU A 198 1.10 -12.38 -0.93
N THR A 199 -0.14 -11.96 -1.10
CA THR A 199 -0.92 -12.15 -2.33
C THR A 199 -0.62 -11.13 -3.43
N PHE A 200 0.10 -10.04 -3.11
CA PHE A 200 0.54 -9.06 -4.10
C PHE A 200 1.74 -9.58 -4.89
N VAL A 201 1.80 -9.23 -6.18
CA VAL A 201 2.74 -9.82 -7.14
C VAL A 201 4.20 -9.78 -6.68
N THR A 202 4.65 -8.67 -6.15
CA THR A 202 6.03 -8.48 -5.67
C THR A 202 6.36 -9.41 -4.51
N ARG A 203 5.51 -9.45 -3.47
CA ARG A 203 5.71 -10.33 -2.32
C ARG A 203 5.49 -11.80 -2.68
N LYS A 204 4.55 -12.10 -3.58
CA LYS A 204 4.38 -13.45 -4.15
C LYS A 204 5.66 -13.94 -4.82
N ILE A 205 6.36 -13.08 -5.56
CA ILE A 205 7.63 -13.41 -6.20
C ILE A 205 8.71 -13.67 -5.14
N THR A 206 8.93 -12.76 -4.20
CA THR A 206 10.01 -12.87 -3.21
C THR A 206 9.82 -14.06 -2.26
N ARG A 207 8.58 -14.33 -1.83
CA ARG A 207 8.23 -15.54 -1.06
C ARG A 207 8.47 -16.82 -1.84
N ALA A 208 8.07 -16.84 -3.13
CA ALA A 208 8.29 -18.02 -3.98
C ALA A 208 9.80 -18.27 -4.23
N VAL A 209 10.57 -17.21 -4.50
CA VAL A 209 12.03 -17.31 -4.66
C VAL A 209 12.68 -17.91 -3.41
N ALA A 210 12.33 -17.40 -2.23
CA ALA A 210 12.83 -17.95 -0.96
C ALA A 210 12.42 -19.41 -0.74
N SER A 211 11.15 -19.74 -1.03
CA SER A 211 10.63 -21.11 -0.87
C SER A 211 11.26 -22.10 -1.86
N ILE A 212 11.52 -21.67 -3.10
CA ILE A 212 12.19 -22.49 -4.12
C ILE A 212 13.64 -22.73 -3.73
N ASP A 213 14.34 -21.72 -3.28
CA ASP A 213 15.73 -21.84 -2.85
C ASP A 213 15.89 -22.74 -1.62
N CYS A 214 14.92 -22.71 -0.70
CA CYS A 214 14.85 -23.60 0.46
C CYS A 214 14.31 -25.02 0.16
N GLY A 215 13.93 -25.33 -1.09
CA GLY A 215 13.37 -26.62 -1.49
C GLY A 215 11.94 -26.89 -1.02
N LEU A 216 11.20 -25.86 -0.61
CA LEU A 216 9.82 -25.97 -0.13
C LEU A 216 8.77 -25.77 -1.23
N GLN A 217 9.17 -25.22 -2.37
CA GLN A 217 8.33 -24.97 -3.53
C GLN A 217 9.11 -25.30 -4.80
N GLN A 218 8.42 -25.77 -5.84
CA GLN A 218 9.09 -26.13 -7.11
C GLN A 218 9.02 -25.00 -8.13
N LYS A 219 7.88 -24.29 -8.24
CA LYS A 219 7.63 -23.32 -9.30
C LYS A 219 6.85 -22.10 -8.78
N LEU A 220 7.10 -20.98 -9.41
CA LEU A 220 6.33 -19.75 -9.28
C LEU A 220 5.36 -19.62 -10.48
N PHE A 221 4.07 -19.35 -10.21
CA PHE A 221 3.07 -19.10 -11.24
C PHE A 221 2.67 -17.64 -11.24
N LEU A 222 2.74 -16.98 -12.41
CA LEU A 222 2.44 -15.56 -12.60
C LEU A 222 1.47 -15.36 -13.77
N GLY A 223 0.88 -14.17 -13.88
CA GLY A 223 0.11 -13.74 -15.04
C GLY A 223 0.99 -13.02 -16.06
N ASN A 224 0.58 -11.79 -16.43
CA ASN A 224 1.28 -10.96 -17.39
C ASN A 224 2.68 -10.55 -16.91
N LEU A 225 3.73 -11.13 -17.51
CA LEU A 225 5.13 -10.84 -17.18
C LEU A 225 5.60 -9.46 -17.69
N ASP A 226 4.94 -8.94 -18.71
CA ASP A 226 5.35 -7.71 -19.40
C ASP A 226 4.65 -6.46 -18.85
N ALA A 227 3.69 -6.63 -17.92
CA ALA A 227 3.07 -5.52 -17.21
C ALA A 227 4.14 -4.70 -16.48
N ARG A 228 4.12 -3.37 -16.71
CA ARG A 228 5.11 -2.46 -16.15
C ARG A 228 4.49 -1.57 -15.08
N ARG A 229 5.22 -1.41 -13.98
CA ARG A 229 4.79 -0.59 -12.85
C ARG A 229 5.96 0.27 -12.36
N ASP A 230 5.61 1.43 -11.84
CA ASP A 230 6.49 2.27 -11.06
C ASP A 230 6.42 1.75 -9.61
N TRP A 231 7.48 1.08 -9.15
CA TRP A 231 7.58 0.50 -7.81
C TRP A 231 8.54 1.29 -6.94
N GLY A 232 8.07 1.79 -5.81
CA GLY A 232 8.89 2.43 -4.79
C GLY A 232 8.84 1.70 -3.45
N ASP A 233 9.57 2.21 -2.47
CA ASP A 233 9.56 1.71 -1.11
C ASP A 233 8.47 2.39 -0.27
N ALA A 234 7.65 1.61 0.42
CA ALA A 234 6.54 2.12 1.22
C ALA A 234 6.99 3.10 2.32
N ARG A 235 8.21 2.94 2.84
CA ARG A 235 8.80 3.84 3.85
C ARG A 235 9.03 5.25 3.30
N ASP A 236 9.39 5.38 2.04
CA ASP A 236 9.50 6.67 1.36
C ASP A 236 8.12 7.30 1.12
N PHE A 237 7.13 6.47 0.80
CA PHE A 237 5.76 6.93 0.52
C PHE A 237 5.03 7.43 1.77
N VAL A 238 5.19 6.79 2.93
CA VAL A 238 4.56 7.27 4.18
C VAL A 238 5.10 8.63 4.61
N GLU A 239 6.38 8.93 4.36
CA GLU A 239 6.92 10.28 4.54
C GLU A 239 6.20 11.29 3.62
N GLY A 240 5.95 10.92 2.37
CA GLY A 240 5.17 11.72 1.42
C GLY A 240 3.73 11.99 1.90
N MET A 241 3.06 10.96 2.43
CA MET A 241 1.72 11.11 3.03
C MET A 241 1.72 12.14 4.15
N TRP A 242 2.71 12.08 5.04
CA TRP A 242 2.85 13.04 6.12
C TRP A 242 3.14 14.45 5.58
N LEU A 243 4.09 14.62 4.66
CA LEU A 243 4.44 15.91 4.06
C LEU A 243 3.25 16.59 3.39
N ILE A 244 2.35 15.84 2.74
CA ILE A 244 1.13 16.35 2.12
C ILE A 244 0.25 17.06 3.16
N LEU A 245 0.08 16.45 4.35
CA LEU A 245 -0.72 17.07 5.41
C LEU A 245 -0.01 18.20 6.17
N GLN A 246 1.30 18.39 5.99
CA GLN A 246 2.01 19.51 6.63
C GLN A 246 1.91 20.83 5.82
N GLN A 247 1.38 20.78 4.59
CA GLN A 247 1.22 21.99 3.77
C GLN A 247 0.14 22.92 4.33
N ASP A 248 0.30 24.24 4.14
CA ASP A 248 -0.68 25.23 4.58
C ASP A 248 -1.98 25.15 3.79
N GLN A 249 -1.90 24.81 2.52
CA GLN A 249 -3.05 24.62 1.64
C GLN A 249 -3.17 23.15 1.21
N PRO A 250 -4.39 22.58 1.28
CA PRO A 250 -4.64 21.23 0.83
C PRO A 250 -4.56 21.15 -0.70
N ASP A 251 -3.95 20.06 -1.21
CA ASP A 251 -3.82 19.82 -2.64
C ASP A 251 -3.63 18.32 -2.90
N ASP A 252 -3.64 17.90 -4.16
CA ASP A 252 -3.44 16.52 -4.56
C ASP A 252 -2.03 16.34 -5.13
N TYR A 253 -1.37 15.22 -4.82
CA TYR A 253 0.01 14.98 -5.19
C TYR A 253 0.23 13.56 -5.70
N VAL A 254 0.93 13.43 -6.82
CA VAL A 254 1.47 12.15 -7.29
C VAL A 254 2.74 11.82 -6.51
N LEU A 255 2.78 10.62 -5.91
CA LEU A 255 3.99 10.04 -5.35
C LEU A 255 4.38 8.84 -6.21
N ALA A 256 5.55 8.92 -6.84
CA ALA A 256 6.08 7.94 -7.78
C ALA A 256 7.60 8.05 -7.85
N THR A 257 8.26 6.97 -8.25
CA THR A 257 9.72 6.99 -8.45
C THR A 257 10.11 7.66 -9.77
N GLY A 258 9.24 7.57 -10.78
CA GLY A 258 9.52 7.98 -12.15
C GLY A 258 10.25 6.92 -12.98
N GLU A 259 10.34 5.69 -12.47
CA GLU A 259 10.95 4.54 -13.13
C GLU A 259 9.94 3.39 -13.23
N ALA A 260 9.80 2.78 -14.40
CA ALA A 260 8.87 1.67 -14.61
C ALA A 260 9.63 0.39 -14.94
N HIS A 261 9.37 -0.66 -14.17
CA HIS A 261 9.97 -1.98 -14.31
C HIS A 261 8.90 -3.02 -14.64
N SER A 262 9.27 -4.08 -15.37
CA SER A 262 8.36 -5.17 -15.67
C SER A 262 8.32 -6.22 -14.55
N VAL A 263 7.24 -7.00 -14.50
CA VAL A 263 7.16 -8.18 -13.60
C VAL A 263 8.31 -9.14 -13.90
N ARG A 264 8.64 -9.32 -15.18
CA ARG A 264 9.79 -10.12 -15.64
C ARG A 264 11.09 -9.66 -15.00
N GLU A 265 11.41 -8.36 -15.08
CA GLU A 265 12.61 -7.78 -14.49
C GLU A 265 12.65 -7.98 -12.96
N PHE A 266 11.50 -7.85 -12.29
CA PHE A 266 11.41 -8.12 -10.85
C PHE A 266 11.76 -9.58 -10.53
N VAL A 267 11.23 -10.53 -11.30
CA VAL A 267 11.56 -11.97 -11.17
C VAL A 267 13.04 -12.22 -11.36
N GLU A 268 13.63 -11.70 -12.44
CA GLU A 268 15.06 -11.89 -12.74
C GLU A 268 15.95 -11.39 -11.61
N LYS A 269 15.68 -10.18 -11.11
CA LYS A 269 16.41 -9.59 -9.99
C LYS A 269 16.22 -10.39 -8.69
N ALA A 270 14.98 -10.80 -8.39
CA ALA A 270 14.71 -11.58 -7.19
C ALA A 270 15.46 -12.93 -7.19
N PHE A 271 15.47 -13.65 -8.30
CA PHE A 271 16.24 -14.90 -8.42
C PHE A 271 17.76 -14.67 -8.40
N ALA A 272 18.24 -13.56 -8.94
CA ALA A 272 19.66 -13.22 -8.89
C ALA A 272 20.18 -13.06 -7.44
N HIS A 273 19.33 -12.61 -6.50
CA HIS A 273 19.71 -12.51 -5.09
C HIS A 273 19.95 -13.85 -4.40
N VAL A 274 19.42 -14.96 -4.95
CA VAL A 274 19.70 -16.31 -4.48
C VAL A 274 20.67 -17.07 -5.42
N GLY A 275 21.42 -16.33 -6.27
CA GLY A 275 22.45 -16.88 -7.15
C GLY A 275 21.93 -17.61 -8.38
N ARG A 276 20.64 -17.47 -8.72
CA ARG A 276 20.04 -18.10 -9.90
C ARG A 276 19.83 -17.09 -11.03
N THR A 277 20.08 -17.50 -12.26
CA THR A 277 19.85 -16.68 -13.47
C THR A 277 18.69 -17.28 -14.25
N ILE A 278 17.64 -16.50 -14.47
CA ILE A 278 16.49 -16.92 -15.27
C ILE A 278 16.74 -16.67 -16.76
N VAL A 279 16.44 -17.67 -17.58
CA VAL A 279 16.37 -17.56 -19.05
C VAL A 279 14.97 -17.94 -19.51
N TRP A 280 14.38 -17.08 -20.35
CA TRP A 280 13.00 -17.25 -20.79
C TRP A 280 12.93 -18.09 -22.08
N ARG A 281 11.93 -18.95 -22.19
CA ARG A 281 11.63 -19.74 -23.39
C ARG A 281 10.12 -19.76 -23.63
N GLY A 282 9.72 -19.71 -24.92
CA GLY A 282 8.32 -19.62 -25.31
C GLY A 282 7.84 -18.16 -25.35
N SER A 283 6.53 -17.97 -25.41
CA SER A 283 5.88 -16.67 -25.43
C SER A 283 4.45 -16.78 -24.93
N GLY A 284 3.88 -15.68 -24.40
CA GLY A 284 2.52 -15.63 -23.91
C GLY A 284 2.28 -16.64 -22.78
N VAL A 285 1.18 -17.40 -22.85
CA VAL A 285 0.82 -18.38 -21.81
C VAL A 285 1.72 -19.61 -21.75
N GLU A 286 2.46 -19.88 -22.83
CA GLU A 286 3.42 -20.99 -22.90
C GLU A 286 4.85 -20.59 -22.45
N GLU A 287 5.03 -19.34 -22.04
CA GLU A 287 6.33 -18.85 -21.64
C GLU A 287 6.77 -19.43 -20.29
N LYS A 288 8.04 -19.80 -20.20
CA LYS A 288 8.66 -20.39 -19.02
C LYS A 288 9.98 -19.71 -18.70
N GLY A 289 10.21 -19.47 -17.42
CA GLY A 289 11.50 -19.05 -16.88
C GLY A 289 12.25 -20.27 -16.35
N LEU A 290 13.43 -20.53 -16.94
CA LEU A 290 14.29 -21.65 -16.58
C LEU A 290 15.52 -21.15 -15.84
N ASP A 291 16.00 -21.92 -14.87
CA ASP A 291 17.32 -21.73 -14.30
C ASP A 291 18.38 -22.01 -15.37
N LYS A 292 19.22 -21.03 -15.66
CA LYS A 292 20.28 -21.14 -16.68
C LYS A 292 21.27 -22.27 -16.41
N SER A 293 21.51 -22.57 -15.14
CA SER A 293 22.53 -23.56 -14.73
C SER A 293 22.03 -25.01 -14.78
N THR A 294 20.76 -25.23 -14.39
CA THR A 294 20.18 -26.58 -14.27
C THR A 294 19.22 -26.91 -15.41
N GLY A 295 18.66 -25.89 -16.11
CA GLY A 295 17.60 -26.07 -17.09
C GLY A 295 16.22 -26.34 -16.48
N GLU A 296 16.11 -26.33 -15.16
CA GLU A 296 14.85 -26.55 -14.44
C GLU A 296 13.89 -25.38 -14.64
N THR A 297 12.61 -25.69 -14.83
CA THR A 297 11.57 -24.65 -14.94
C THR A 297 11.20 -24.14 -13.55
N LEU A 298 11.48 -22.86 -13.30
CA LEU A 298 11.19 -22.18 -12.03
C LEU A 298 9.97 -21.25 -12.10
N VAL A 299 9.65 -20.73 -13.29
CA VAL A 299 8.52 -19.81 -13.49
C VAL A 299 7.66 -20.28 -14.64
N GLU A 300 6.35 -20.26 -14.45
CA GLU A 300 5.35 -20.54 -15.50
C GLU A 300 4.28 -19.46 -15.51
N VAL A 301 3.75 -19.18 -16.71
CA VAL A 301 2.59 -18.32 -16.86
C VAL A 301 1.30 -19.13 -16.63
N ASP A 302 0.40 -18.60 -15.80
CA ASP A 302 -0.91 -19.22 -15.55
C ASP A 302 -2.02 -18.24 -15.91
N PRO A 303 -2.89 -18.59 -16.90
CA PRO A 303 -3.98 -17.73 -17.35
C PRO A 303 -4.95 -17.28 -16.24
N ARG A 304 -5.05 -18.03 -15.14
CA ARG A 304 -5.91 -17.67 -13.99
C ARG A 304 -5.50 -16.37 -13.29
N TYR A 305 -4.26 -15.92 -13.49
CA TYR A 305 -3.74 -14.68 -12.92
C TYR A 305 -3.86 -13.47 -13.86
N PHE A 306 -4.45 -13.62 -15.04
CA PHE A 306 -4.79 -12.48 -15.91
C PHE A 306 -6.04 -11.78 -15.40
N ARG A 307 -6.02 -10.47 -15.39
CA ARG A 307 -7.18 -9.66 -14.98
C ARG A 307 -8.19 -9.57 -16.12
N PRO A 308 -9.50 -9.46 -15.84
CA PRO A 308 -10.53 -9.24 -16.88
C PRO A 308 -10.25 -7.99 -17.73
N THR A 309 -9.68 -6.95 -17.12
CA THR A 309 -9.17 -5.75 -17.79
C THR A 309 -7.79 -5.42 -17.22
N GLU A 310 -6.78 -5.49 -18.08
CA GLU A 310 -5.40 -5.26 -17.69
C GLU A 310 -5.04 -3.76 -17.73
N VAL A 311 -4.07 -3.39 -16.92
CA VAL A 311 -3.38 -2.12 -16.93
C VAL A 311 -1.92 -2.42 -17.31
N ASP A 312 -1.54 -2.09 -18.53
CA ASP A 312 -0.25 -2.51 -19.08
C ASP A 312 0.91 -1.66 -18.55
N PHE A 313 0.68 -0.35 -18.37
CA PHE A 313 1.76 0.59 -18.08
C PHE A 313 1.31 1.71 -17.15
N LEU A 314 2.02 1.85 -16.01
CA LEU A 314 1.91 2.97 -15.09
C LEU A 314 3.30 3.55 -14.82
N LEU A 315 3.46 4.86 -15.04
CA LEU A 315 4.68 5.62 -14.79
C LEU A 315 4.30 7.01 -14.28
N GLY A 316 4.68 7.35 -13.06
CA GLY A 316 4.28 8.60 -12.43
C GLY A 316 5.26 9.74 -12.63
N ASP A 317 4.73 10.97 -12.70
CA ASP A 317 5.51 12.21 -12.61
C ASP A 317 5.26 12.87 -11.25
N SER A 318 6.21 12.71 -10.32
CA SER A 318 6.18 13.33 -9.00
C SER A 318 6.82 14.72 -8.93
N SER A 319 6.94 15.43 -10.06
CA SER A 319 7.57 16.76 -10.13
C SER A 319 6.92 17.78 -9.19
N LYS A 320 5.59 17.76 -9.06
CA LYS A 320 4.84 18.61 -8.13
C LYS A 320 5.21 18.31 -6.66
N ALA A 321 5.26 17.02 -6.28
CA ALA A 321 5.66 16.61 -4.94
C ALA A 321 7.11 17.00 -4.64
N ARG A 322 8.02 16.81 -5.60
CA ARG A 322 9.42 17.27 -5.46
C ARG A 322 9.53 18.78 -5.24
N ALA A 323 8.80 19.56 -6.04
CA ALA A 323 8.91 21.01 -6.00
C ALA A 323 8.23 21.61 -4.76
N LYS A 324 7.05 21.13 -4.36
CA LYS A 324 6.26 21.71 -3.28
C LYS A 324 6.50 21.10 -1.92
N LEU A 325 6.71 19.77 -1.86
CA LEU A 325 6.89 19.04 -0.60
C LEU A 325 8.37 18.80 -0.28
N GLY A 326 9.27 18.94 -1.27
CA GLY A 326 10.65 18.46 -1.15
C GLY A 326 10.78 16.94 -1.12
N TRP A 327 9.68 16.22 -1.39
CA TRP A 327 9.65 14.76 -1.34
C TRP A 327 10.45 14.14 -2.49
N ARG A 328 11.24 13.12 -2.16
CA ARG A 328 11.95 12.26 -3.12
C ARG A 328 12.01 10.85 -2.57
N HIS A 329 11.79 9.85 -3.42
CA HIS A 329 12.14 8.47 -3.06
C HIS A 329 13.66 8.36 -2.86
N ARG A 330 14.08 7.49 -1.95
CA ARG A 330 15.49 7.27 -1.58
C ARG A 330 15.95 5.86 -1.93
N THR A 331 15.01 4.92 -1.92
CA THR A 331 15.27 3.52 -2.13
C THR A 331 15.19 3.22 -3.63
N SER A 332 16.28 2.69 -4.22
CA SER A 332 16.30 2.23 -5.61
C SER A 332 15.50 0.92 -5.77
N PHE A 333 15.09 0.63 -7.01
CA PHE A 333 14.39 -0.61 -7.32
C PHE A 333 15.22 -1.86 -6.91
N ASP A 334 16.53 -1.87 -7.16
CA ASP A 334 17.41 -2.98 -6.77
C ASP A 334 17.49 -3.15 -5.25
N ALA A 335 17.58 -2.06 -4.51
CA ALA A 335 17.58 -2.11 -3.04
C ALA A 335 16.26 -2.64 -2.50
N LEU A 336 15.13 -2.20 -3.06
CA LEU A 336 13.80 -2.67 -2.70
C LEU A 336 13.65 -4.19 -2.89
N VAL A 337 14.00 -4.70 -4.08
CA VAL A 337 13.95 -6.15 -4.38
C VAL A 337 14.86 -6.92 -3.42
N SER A 338 16.08 -6.41 -3.19
CA SER A 338 17.03 -7.01 -2.26
C SER A 338 16.48 -7.12 -0.84
N ASP A 339 15.93 -6.03 -0.32
CA ASP A 339 15.36 -5.99 1.04
C ASP A 339 14.21 -6.98 1.19
N MET A 340 13.31 -7.04 0.21
CA MET A 340 12.17 -7.95 0.23
C MET A 340 12.62 -9.41 0.16
N VAL A 341 13.56 -9.77 -0.72
CA VAL A 341 14.08 -11.14 -0.84
C VAL A 341 14.79 -11.57 0.45
N LYS A 342 15.66 -10.72 1.02
CA LYS A 342 16.34 -11.01 2.29
C LYS A 342 15.38 -11.29 3.43
N ALA A 343 14.34 -10.46 3.55
CA ALA A 343 13.34 -10.64 4.60
C ALA A 343 12.56 -11.95 4.42
N ASP A 344 12.15 -12.28 3.19
CA ASP A 344 11.43 -13.52 2.92
C ASP A 344 12.32 -14.76 3.05
N MET A 345 13.61 -14.67 2.70
CA MET A 345 14.58 -15.75 2.98
C MET A 345 14.67 -16.05 4.48
N ALA A 346 14.80 -15.03 5.31
CA ALA A 346 14.83 -15.20 6.76
C ALA A 346 13.54 -15.81 7.31
N ALA A 347 12.37 -15.33 6.85
CA ALA A 347 11.06 -15.84 7.27
C ALA A 347 10.85 -17.31 6.86
N VAL A 348 11.19 -17.67 5.62
CA VAL A 348 11.04 -19.05 5.11
C VAL A 348 12.00 -20.02 5.81
N LEU A 349 13.22 -19.60 6.13
CA LEU A 349 14.15 -20.40 6.91
C LEU A 349 13.62 -20.71 8.31
N ASP A 350 13.09 -19.69 9.00
CA ASP A 350 12.47 -19.87 10.33
C ASP A 350 11.25 -20.81 10.26
N GLU A 351 10.39 -20.65 9.24
CA GLU A 351 9.25 -21.56 9.00
C GLU A 351 9.72 -23.02 8.79
N ARG A 352 10.78 -23.21 8.00
CA ARG A 352 11.35 -24.54 7.77
C ARG A 352 11.88 -25.16 9.05
N GLU A 353 12.60 -24.41 9.87
CA GLU A 353 13.12 -24.89 11.14
C GLU A 353 12.02 -25.25 12.13
N ARG A 354 10.94 -24.44 12.19
CA ARG A 354 9.76 -24.77 13.03
C ARG A 354 9.09 -26.06 12.58
N ARG A 355 8.92 -26.29 11.27
CA ARG A 355 8.35 -27.55 10.74
C ARG A 355 9.21 -28.76 11.11
N ASN A 356 10.52 -28.63 10.99
CA ASN A 356 11.44 -29.72 11.33
C ASN A 356 11.48 -30.03 12.83
N ARG A 357 11.16 -29.07 13.71
CA ARG A 357 11.06 -29.32 15.17
C ARG A 357 9.74 -30.00 15.59
N HIS A 358 8.73 -29.98 14.72
CA HIS A 358 7.42 -30.59 14.98
C HIS A 358 7.19 -31.89 14.18
N ALA A 359 8.10 -32.29 13.30
CA ALA A 359 8.11 -33.56 12.58
C ALA A 359 8.99 -34.59 13.28
#